data_45624583a877cab9d768251a0e672be1
#
_entry.id   45624583a877cab9d768251a0e672be1
#
_cell.length_a   1.000
_cell.length_b   1.000
_cell.length_c   1.000
_cell.angle_alpha   90.00
_cell.angle_beta   90.00
_cell.angle_gamma   90.00
#
_symmetry.space_group_name_H-M   'P 1'
#
loop_
_entity.id
_entity.type
_entity.pdbx_description
1 polymer ?
#
loop_
_entity_poly.entity_id
_entity_poly.type
_entity_poly.pdbx_seq_one_letter_code
_entity_poly.pdbx_strand_id
1 'polypeptide(L)'
;LKSKREQLSSPAPNTVPWEALVGNAIGGDGRDITTPEDVDKDTIALIMYTSGTTGKPKGAMLSHGNLFSNLMQGKAWVPGLGDKPERMLAALPFFHAYGLTMNVTLAQFIGGELVILPKPDMSLIMQLMKKHTPTWVPGVPTLYERIVKAAEDQEIPIKGVRAAFSGASTLPSDTVKKWESYTGGLLVEGYGL
;
A
#
# COMPACT_ATOMS: atom_id res chain seq x y z
N LEU A 1 -15.59 1.37 21.39
CA LEU A 1 -14.25 0.98 20.90
C LEU A 1 -13.44 0.21 21.95
N LYS A 2 -13.60 0.51 23.27
CA LYS A 2 -12.93 -0.26 24.35
C LYS A 2 -13.40 -1.72 24.42
N SER A 3 -14.69 -2.00 24.22
CA SER A 3 -15.24 -3.35 24.33
C SER A 3 -14.75 -4.36 23.29
N LYS A 4 -14.40 -3.89 22.07
CA LYS A 4 -13.79 -4.75 21.04
C LYS A 4 -12.31 -5.06 21.28
N ARG A 5 -11.59 -4.19 21.97
CA ARG A 5 -10.21 -4.45 22.37
C ARG A 5 -10.11 -5.49 23.50
N GLU A 6 -11.08 -5.50 24.42
CA GLU A 6 -11.12 -6.48 25.52
C GLU A 6 -11.46 -7.89 25.05
N GLN A 7 -12.23 -8.04 23.96
CA GLN A 7 -12.54 -9.35 23.36
C GLN A 7 -11.37 -9.98 22.57
N LEU A 8 -10.32 -9.21 22.27
CA LEU A 8 -9.09 -9.67 21.63
C LEU A 8 -7.96 -9.91 22.65
N SER A 9 -8.27 -9.99 23.93
CA SER A 9 -7.30 -9.93 25.03
C SER A 9 -6.61 -11.25 25.39
N SER A 10 -6.85 -12.32 24.66
CA SER A 10 -6.02 -13.53 24.79
C SER A 10 -5.12 -13.66 23.58
N PRO A 11 -3.81 -13.41 23.72
CA PRO A 11 -2.88 -13.67 22.63
C PRO A 11 -2.97 -15.13 22.23
N ALA A 12 -2.94 -15.41 20.94
CA ALA A 12 -2.88 -16.80 20.46
C ALA A 12 -1.67 -17.50 21.08
N PRO A 13 -1.76 -18.83 21.36
CA PRO A 13 -0.62 -19.56 21.91
C PRO A 13 0.65 -19.30 21.08
N ASN A 14 1.77 -19.11 21.72
CA ASN A 14 3.07 -18.83 21.10
C ASN A 14 3.17 -17.48 20.34
N THR A 15 2.39 -16.48 20.73
CA THR A 15 2.54 -15.13 20.21
C THR A 15 3.17 -14.20 21.26
N VAL A 16 3.95 -13.23 20.78
CA VAL A 16 4.52 -12.17 21.59
C VAL A 16 3.71 -10.90 21.37
N PRO A 17 3.26 -10.19 22.43
CA PRO A 17 2.61 -8.90 22.26
C PRO A 17 3.51 -7.92 21.50
N TRP A 18 2.90 -7.13 20.62
CA TRP A 18 3.63 -6.14 19.82
C TRP A 18 4.46 -5.19 20.67
N GLU A 19 3.90 -4.73 21.80
CA GLU A 19 4.55 -3.82 22.73
C GLU A 19 5.82 -4.44 23.35
N ALA A 20 5.80 -5.75 23.62
CA ALA A 20 6.97 -6.46 24.13
C ALA A 20 8.03 -6.64 23.04
N LEU A 21 7.61 -6.90 21.80
CA LEU A 21 8.51 -7.01 20.65
C LEU A 21 9.20 -5.67 20.36
N VAL A 22 8.42 -4.60 20.29
CA VAL A 22 8.92 -3.25 19.98
C VAL A 22 9.72 -2.68 21.15
N GLY A 23 9.26 -2.90 22.41
CA GLY A 23 9.97 -2.46 23.59
C GLY A 23 11.36 -3.08 23.72
N ASN A 24 11.49 -4.35 23.39
CA ASN A 24 12.79 -5.04 23.36
C ASN A 24 13.68 -4.57 22.19
N ALA A 25 13.09 -4.18 21.07
CA ALA A 25 13.83 -3.68 19.90
C ALA A 25 14.23 -2.20 20.02
N ILE A 26 13.41 -1.37 20.70
CA ILE A 26 13.65 0.08 20.86
C ILE A 26 14.42 0.38 22.18
N GLY A 27 14.33 -0.49 23.17
CA GLY A 27 15.03 -0.34 24.46
C GLY A 27 16.51 -0.75 24.45
N GLY A 28 16.95 -1.50 23.45
CA GLY A 28 18.35 -1.64 23.09
C GLY A 28 18.78 -0.40 22.30
N ASP A 29 20.05 -0.08 22.27
CA ASP A 29 20.63 1.10 21.61
C ASP A 29 20.41 1.16 20.07
N GLY A 30 19.41 0.47 19.56
CA GLY A 30 18.96 0.45 18.17
C GLY A 30 19.93 -0.21 17.18
N ARG A 31 21.00 -0.84 17.66
CA ARG A 31 22.09 -1.34 16.80
C ARG A 31 22.08 -2.84 16.56
N ASP A 32 21.17 -3.58 17.19
CA ASP A 32 21.13 -5.05 17.10
C ASP A 32 19.93 -5.57 16.29
N ILE A 33 19.58 -4.91 15.19
CA ILE A 33 18.85 -5.59 14.13
C ILE A 33 19.88 -6.30 13.27
N THR A 34 20.39 -7.43 13.75
CA THR A 34 21.16 -8.35 12.94
C THR A 34 20.24 -8.90 11.86
N THR A 35 20.50 -8.53 10.63
CA THR A 35 19.95 -9.28 9.48
C THR A 35 20.36 -10.73 9.68
N PRO A 36 19.43 -11.70 9.68
CA PRO A 36 19.81 -13.10 9.74
C PRO A 36 20.86 -13.39 8.65
N GLU A 37 22.01 -13.93 9.02
CA GLU A 37 23.14 -14.16 8.10
C GLU A 37 22.77 -15.14 6.96
N ASP A 38 21.70 -15.93 7.14
CA ASP A 38 21.27 -16.98 6.23
C ASP A 38 20.11 -16.59 5.29
N VAL A 39 19.76 -15.32 5.17
CA VAL A 39 18.69 -14.86 4.26
C VAL A 39 19.29 -14.55 2.89
N ASP A 40 18.98 -15.40 1.92
CA ASP A 40 19.32 -15.18 0.52
C ASP A 40 18.06 -14.87 -0.34
N LYS A 41 18.28 -14.66 -1.64
CA LYS A 41 17.19 -14.36 -2.59
C LYS A 41 16.17 -15.50 -2.71
N ASP A 42 16.52 -16.74 -2.42
CA ASP A 42 15.67 -17.92 -2.58
C ASP A 42 14.94 -18.27 -1.27
N THR A 43 15.31 -17.63 -0.16
CA THR A 43 14.60 -17.74 1.12
C THR A 43 13.16 -17.26 0.97
N ILE A 44 12.19 -18.04 1.49
CA ILE A 44 10.76 -17.68 1.46
C ILE A 44 10.53 -16.48 2.37
N ALA A 45 10.04 -15.39 1.78
CA ALA A 45 9.71 -14.15 2.49
C ALA A 45 8.22 -14.08 2.84
N LEU A 46 7.34 -14.68 2.04
CA LEU A 46 5.90 -14.54 2.15
C LEU A 46 5.19 -15.77 1.62
N ILE A 47 4.13 -16.19 2.30
CA ILE A 47 3.16 -17.15 1.78
C ILE A 47 1.82 -16.44 1.61
N MET A 48 1.41 -16.25 0.36
CA MET A 48 0.17 -15.58 0.01
C MET A 48 -0.90 -16.61 -0.35
N TYR A 49 -1.97 -16.67 0.43
CA TYR A 49 -3.06 -17.60 0.16
C TYR A 49 -4.03 -17.04 -0.90
N THR A 50 -4.39 -17.91 -1.85
CA THR A 50 -5.45 -17.65 -2.83
C THR A 50 -6.64 -18.56 -2.54
N SER A 51 -7.85 -18.11 -2.90
CA SER A 51 -9.07 -18.90 -2.70
C SER A 51 -9.11 -20.21 -3.49
N GLY A 52 -8.28 -20.32 -4.54
CA GLY A 52 -8.23 -21.48 -5.43
C GLY A 52 -9.54 -21.71 -6.20
N THR A 53 -9.46 -22.04 -7.47
CA THR A 53 -10.62 -22.37 -8.30
C THR A 53 -11.28 -23.71 -7.89
N THR A 54 -10.56 -24.54 -7.15
CA THR A 54 -11.00 -25.88 -6.68
C THR A 54 -11.52 -25.90 -5.25
N GLY A 55 -11.72 -24.73 -4.62
CA GLY A 55 -12.26 -24.59 -3.27
C GLY A 55 -11.27 -24.83 -2.11
N LYS A 56 -10.07 -25.34 -2.38
CA LYS A 56 -9.00 -25.45 -1.35
C LYS A 56 -8.05 -24.28 -1.49
N PRO A 57 -7.81 -23.51 -0.40
CA PRO A 57 -6.83 -22.43 -0.42
C PRO A 57 -5.45 -22.95 -0.80
N LYS A 58 -4.74 -22.22 -1.66
CA LYS A 58 -3.37 -22.51 -2.06
C LYS A 58 -2.46 -21.41 -1.58
N GLY A 59 -1.36 -21.75 -0.90
CA GLY A 59 -0.35 -20.81 -0.46
C GLY A 59 0.74 -20.67 -1.54
N ALA A 60 0.76 -19.51 -2.22
CA ALA A 60 1.86 -19.17 -3.11
C ALA A 60 3.07 -18.74 -2.28
N MET A 61 4.17 -19.49 -2.38
CA MET A 61 5.43 -19.16 -1.71
C MET A 61 6.20 -18.14 -2.55
N LEU A 62 6.49 -16.99 -1.95
CA LEU A 62 7.26 -15.92 -2.59
C LEU A 62 8.58 -15.74 -1.85
N SER A 63 9.68 -15.84 -2.58
CA SER A 63 11.02 -15.59 -2.02
C SER A 63 11.33 -14.10 -1.95
N HIS A 64 12.36 -13.73 -1.19
CA HIS A 64 12.90 -12.36 -1.20
C HIS A 64 13.26 -11.90 -2.62
N GLY A 65 13.83 -12.78 -3.43
CA GLY A 65 14.14 -12.50 -4.83
C GLY A 65 12.91 -12.21 -5.69
N ASN A 66 11.80 -12.93 -5.48
CA ASN A 66 10.55 -12.65 -6.20
C ASN A 66 10.02 -11.25 -5.89
N LEU A 67 9.96 -10.90 -4.59
CA LEU A 67 9.48 -9.59 -4.17
C LEU A 67 10.38 -8.47 -4.69
N PHE A 68 11.69 -8.60 -4.53
CA PHE A 68 12.66 -7.61 -4.98
C PHE A 68 12.62 -7.42 -6.50
N SER A 69 12.59 -8.52 -7.28
CA SER A 69 12.50 -8.45 -8.74
C SER A 69 11.23 -7.73 -9.21
N ASN A 70 10.10 -7.96 -8.53
CA ASN A 70 8.85 -7.27 -8.86
C ASN A 70 8.93 -5.76 -8.58
N LEU A 71 9.59 -5.35 -7.49
CA LEU A 71 9.83 -3.93 -7.19
C LEU A 71 10.71 -3.26 -8.25
N MET A 72 11.79 -3.95 -8.67
CA MET A 72 12.66 -3.47 -9.75
C MET A 72 11.90 -3.29 -11.06
N GLN A 73 11.05 -4.26 -11.41
CA GLN A 73 10.18 -4.17 -12.59
C GLN A 73 9.23 -3.00 -12.49
N GLY A 74 8.53 -2.84 -11.35
CA GLY A 74 7.62 -1.72 -11.11
C GLY A 74 8.32 -0.37 -11.21
N LYS A 75 9.52 -0.22 -10.64
CA LYS A 75 10.32 1.01 -10.76
C LYS A 75 10.74 1.29 -12.21
N ALA A 76 11.12 0.26 -12.95
CA ALA A 76 11.52 0.39 -14.36
C ALA A 76 10.35 0.80 -15.27
N TRP A 77 9.13 0.37 -14.93
CA TRP A 77 7.91 0.72 -15.68
C TRP A 77 7.45 2.16 -15.48
N VAL A 78 7.80 2.78 -14.36
CA VAL A 78 7.36 4.14 -14.01
C VAL A 78 8.57 5.09 -14.08
N PRO A 79 8.77 5.80 -15.20
CA PRO A 79 9.89 6.71 -15.35
C PRO A 79 9.93 7.76 -14.23
N GLY A 80 11.08 7.90 -13.59
CA GLY A 80 11.30 8.88 -12.52
C GLY A 80 10.66 8.54 -11.19
N LEU A 81 10.15 7.32 -10.99
CA LEU A 81 9.65 6.89 -9.67
C LEU A 81 10.82 6.78 -8.68
N GLY A 82 10.73 7.55 -7.59
CA GLY A 82 11.76 7.63 -6.57
C GLY A 82 12.94 8.56 -6.89
N ASP A 83 12.93 9.25 -8.02
CA ASP A 83 13.95 10.29 -8.33
C ASP A 83 13.71 11.58 -7.54
N LYS A 84 12.51 11.76 -7.04
CA LYS A 84 12.10 12.84 -6.13
C LYS A 84 11.38 12.23 -4.93
N PRO A 85 11.29 12.95 -3.80
CA PRO A 85 10.51 12.48 -2.67
C PRO A 85 9.07 12.14 -3.09
N GLU A 86 8.66 10.91 -2.85
CA GLU A 86 7.31 10.43 -3.13
C GLU A 86 6.51 10.32 -1.85
N ARG A 87 5.24 10.72 -1.92
CA ARG A 87 4.25 10.49 -0.86
C ARG A 87 3.17 9.59 -1.40
N MET A 88 3.04 8.41 -0.81
CA MET A 88 2.15 7.36 -1.27
C MET A 88 0.92 7.26 -0.37
N LEU A 89 -0.28 7.31 -0.97
CA LEU A 89 -1.52 7.09 -0.23
C LEU A 89 -1.73 5.60 0.00
N ALA A 90 -1.72 5.18 1.26
CA ALA A 90 -1.96 3.79 1.63
C ALA A 90 -3.42 3.57 2.05
N ALA A 91 -4.30 3.53 1.05
CA ALA A 91 -5.73 3.26 1.22
C ALA A 91 -6.11 1.80 0.96
N LEU A 92 -5.19 1.00 0.43
CA LEU A 92 -5.40 -0.42 0.14
C LEU A 92 -5.03 -1.29 1.35
N PRO A 93 -5.70 -2.44 1.55
CA PRO A 93 -5.36 -3.37 2.62
C PRO A 93 -3.96 -3.97 2.44
N PHE A 94 -3.12 -3.94 3.47
CA PHE A 94 -1.76 -4.46 3.40
C PHE A 94 -1.68 -5.99 3.38
N PHE A 95 -2.74 -6.67 3.80
CA PHE A 95 -2.84 -8.13 3.69
C PHE A 95 -3.17 -8.62 2.26
N HIS A 96 -3.48 -7.73 1.35
CA HIS A 96 -3.68 -8.03 -0.07
C HIS A 96 -2.38 -7.77 -0.86
N ALA A 97 -2.03 -8.65 -1.80
CA ALA A 97 -0.81 -8.53 -2.60
C ALA A 97 -0.62 -7.14 -3.22
N TYR A 98 -1.68 -6.57 -3.76
CA TYR A 98 -1.65 -5.24 -4.36
C TYR A 98 -1.28 -4.15 -3.34
N GLY A 99 -1.95 -4.13 -2.17
CA GLY A 99 -1.65 -3.17 -1.12
C GLY A 99 -0.26 -3.37 -0.50
N LEU A 100 0.15 -4.61 -0.30
CA LEU A 100 1.49 -4.93 0.18
C LEU A 100 2.57 -4.41 -0.78
N THR A 101 2.44 -4.73 -2.07
CA THR A 101 3.44 -4.37 -3.07
C THR A 101 3.46 -2.88 -3.37
N MET A 102 2.30 -2.29 -3.71
CA MET A 102 2.24 -0.91 -4.19
C MET A 102 2.32 0.13 -3.09
N ASN A 103 2.02 -0.22 -1.84
CA ASN A 103 2.16 0.70 -0.72
C ASN A 103 3.40 0.38 0.13
N VAL A 104 3.43 -0.79 0.79
CA VAL A 104 4.43 -1.05 1.82
C VAL A 104 5.81 -1.25 1.21
N THR A 105 5.97 -2.28 0.37
CA THR A 105 7.30 -2.66 -0.12
C THR A 105 7.86 -1.69 -1.14
N LEU A 106 7.03 -1.14 -2.04
CA LEU A 106 7.47 -0.14 -3.01
C LEU A 106 7.87 1.17 -2.32
N ALA A 107 7.10 1.66 -1.35
CA ALA A 107 7.45 2.86 -0.61
C ALA A 107 8.81 2.72 0.10
N GLN A 108 9.04 1.59 0.77
CA GLN A 108 10.33 1.30 1.39
C GLN A 108 11.46 1.24 0.37
N PHE A 109 11.23 0.57 -0.75
CA PHE A 109 12.23 0.40 -1.81
C PHE A 109 12.70 1.72 -2.42
N ILE A 110 11.80 2.69 -2.59
CA ILE A 110 12.12 4.01 -3.17
C ILE A 110 12.43 5.08 -2.12
N GLY A 111 12.39 4.76 -0.81
CA GLY A 111 12.54 5.74 0.26
C GLY A 111 11.38 6.75 0.33
N GLY A 112 10.18 6.33 -0.06
CA GLY A 112 8.99 7.18 -0.07
C GLY A 112 8.30 7.32 1.29
N GLU A 113 7.60 8.43 1.50
CA GLU A 113 6.71 8.64 2.64
C GLU A 113 5.42 7.84 2.43
N LEU A 114 5.01 7.04 3.41
CA LEU A 114 3.77 6.28 3.37
C LEU A 114 2.72 6.92 4.27
N VAL A 115 1.63 7.42 3.68
CA VAL A 115 0.50 7.99 4.41
C VAL A 115 -0.53 6.90 4.63
N ILE A 116 -0.52 6.32 5.84
CA ILE A 116 -1.34 5.16 6.19
C ILE A 116 -2.73 5.61 6.64
N LEU A 117 -3.75 5.07 5.99
CA LEU A 117 -5.14 5.21 6.40
C LEU A 117 -5.61 3.92 7.06
N PRO A 118 -5.94 3.91 8.36
CA PRO A 118 -6.46 2.72 9.03
C PRO A 118 -7.76 2.20 8.45
N LYS A 119 -8.51 3.10 7.82
CA LYS A 119 -9.72 2.83 7.03
C LYS A 119 -9.77 3.81 5.86
N PRO A 120 -10.29 3.42 4.70
CA PRO A 120 -10.47 4.31 3.55
C PRO A 120 -11.63 5.29 3.81
N ASP A 121 -11.47 6.16 4.79
CA ASP A 121 -12.41 7.22 5.14
C ASP A 121 -12.24 8.41 4.23
N MET A 122 -13.30 8.80 3.52
CA MET A 122 -13.24 9.86 2.52
C MET A 122 -12.94 11.22 3.13
N SER A 123 -13.40 11.48 4.36
CA SER A 123 -13.12 12.76 5.03
C SER A 123 -11.63 12.91 5.35
N LEU A 124 -10.97 11.83 5.80
CA LEU A 124 -9.52 11.80 6.02
C LEU A 124 -8.75 11.93 4.70
N ILE A 125 -9.20 11.23 3.65
CA ILE A 125 -8.59 11.33 2.31
C ILE A 125 -8.64 12.79 1.82
N MET A 126 -9.79 13.45 1.94
CA MET A 126 -9.93 14.84 1.50
C MET A 126 -9.10 15.82 2.33
N GLN A 127 -8.95 15.60 3.63
CA GLN A 127 -8.02 16.38 4.46
C GLN A 127 -6.56 16.20 4.00
N LEU A 128 -6.14 14.98 3.64
CA LEU A 128 -4.83 14.69 3.10
C LEU A 128 -4.63 15.35 1.73
N MET A 129 -5.61 15.21 0.82
CA MET A 129 -5.56 15.86 -0.50
C MET A 129 -5.41 17.38 -0.39
N LYS A 130 -5.98 17.98 0.64
CA LYS A 130 -5.89 19.43 0.87
C LYS A 130 -4.57 19.87 1.51
N LYS A 131 -4.04 19.10 2.47
CA LYS A 131 -2.90 19.52 3.29
C LYS A 131 -1.57 18.90 2.87
N HIS A 132 -1.61 17.66 2.41
CA HIS A 132 -0.44 16.83 2.15
C HIS A 132 -0.69 15.94 0.93
N THR A 133 -1.06 16.55 -0.20
CA THR A 133 -1.42 15.79 -1.41
C THR A 133 -0.41 14.68 -1.70
N PRO A 134 -0.86 13.41 -1.80
CA PRO A 134 -0.01 12.32 -2.22
C PRO A 134 0.47 12.52 -3.66
N THR A 135 1.72 12.17 -3.95
CA THR A 135 2.24 12.15 -5.31
C THR A 135 1.87 10.89 -6.06
N TRP A 136 1.62 9.81 -5.30
CA TRP A 136 1.33 8.48 -5.79
C TRP A 136 0.10 7.89 -5.08
N VAL A 137 -0.91 7.49 -5.88
CA VAL A 137 -2.21 7.04 -5.35
C VAL A 137 -2.57 5.66 -5.91
N PRO A 138 -2.09 4.55 -5.31
CA PRO A 138 -2.58 3.22 -5.65
C PRO A 138 -4.02 3.05 -5.16
N GLY A 139 -4.86 2.44 -5.99
CA GLY A 139 -6.26 2.28 -5.62
C GLY A 139 -7.06 1.40 -6.56
N VAL A 140 -8.37 1.47 -6.41
CA VAL A 140 -9.35 0.80 -7.28
C VAL A 140 -10.23 1.86 -7.96
N PRO A 141 -10.88 1.57 -9.09
CA PRO A 141 -11.64 2.58 -9.85
C PRO A 141 -12.61 3.41 -8.99
N THR A 142 -13.37 2.74 -8.12
CA THR A 142 -14.33 3.40 -7.23
C THR A 142 -13.69 4.39 -6.24
N LEU A 143 -12.41 4.21 -5.90
CA LEU A 143 -11.71 5.16 -5.03
C LEU A 143 -11.50 6.49 -5.75
N TYR A 144 -11.08 6.47 -6.99
CA TYR A 144 -10.83 7.67 -7.79
C TYR A 144 -12.11 8.45 -8.05
N GLU A 145 -13.19 7.74 -8.44
CA GLU A 145 -14.51 8.36 -8.61
C GLU A 145 -14.98 9.09 -7.35
N ARG A 146 -14.84 8.43 -6.19
CA ARG A 146 -15.23 9.02 -4.91
C ARG A 146 -14.35 10.20 -4.50
N ILE A 147 -13.04 10.15 -4.79
CA ILE A 147 -12.13 11.26 -4.50
C ILE A 147 -12.50 12.46 -5.37
N VAL A 148 -12.65 12.27 -6.68
CA VAL A 148 -13.01 13.39 -7.59
C VAL A 148 -14.36 13.97 -7.20
N LYS A 149 -15.37 13.13 -7.00
CA LYS A 149 -16.69 13.62 -6.56
C LYS A 149 -16.63 14.41 -5.25
N ALA A 150 -15.93 13.89 -4.25
CA ALA A 150 -15.82 14.58 -2.96
C ALA A 150 -15.01 15.89 -3.06
N ALA A 151 -14.05 15.95 -3.97
CA ALA A 151 -13.26 17.14 -4.22
C ALA A 151 -14.08 18.21 -4.96
N GLU A 152 -14.90 17.82 -5.94
CA GLU A 152 -15.87 18.70 -6.61
C GLU A 152 -16.89 19.25 -5.64
N ASP A 153 -17.55 18.38 -4.85
CA ASP A 153 -18.57 18.75 -3.86
C ASP A 153 -18.04 19.72 -2.78
N GLN A 154 -16.74 19.68 -2.48
CA GLN A 154 -16.10 20.52 -1.46
C GLN A 154 -15.23 21.64 -2.05
N GLU A 155 -15.19 21.79 -3.36
CA GLU A 155 -14.37 22.77 -4.09
C GLU A 155 -12.87 22.69 -3.71
N ILE A 156 -12.37 21.47 -3.47
CA ILE A 156 -10.96 21.22 -3.09
C ILE A 156 -10.13 20.95 -4.34
N PRO A 157 -9.23 21.86 -4.74
CA PRO A 157 -8.33 21.56 -5.85
C PRO A 157 -7.31 20.50 -5.45
N ILE A 158 -7.23 19.40 -6.21
CA ILE A 158 -6.20 18.39 -6.03
C ILE A 158 -5.09 18.64 -7.03
N LYS A 159 -3.92 19.08 -6.53
CA LYS A 159 -2.75 19.32 -7.34
C LYS A 159 -1.54 18.63 -6.74
N GLY A 160 -0.63 18.15 -7.58
CA GLY A 160 0.62 17.51 -7.13
C GLY A 160 0.57 15.98 -7.15
N VAL A 161 -0.55 15.37 -7.49
CA VAL A 161 -0.59 13.94 -7.83
C VAL A 161 0.19 13.76 -9.14
N ARG A 162 1.19 12.90 -9.14
CA ARG A 162 1.95 12.54 -10.35
C ARG A 162 1.29 11.39 -11.08
N ALA A 163 0.98 10.34 -10.34
CA ALA A 163 0.36 9.16 -10.91
C ALA A 163 -0.55 8.46 -9.89
N ALA A 164 -1.56 7.84 -10.44
CA ALA A 164 -2.45 6.90 -9.77
C ALA A 164 -2.42 5.57 -10.53
N PHE A 165 -2.47 4.49 -9.79
CA PHE A 165 -2.39 3.15 -10.36
C PHE A 165 -3.63 2.36 -9.94
N SER A 166 -4.48 2.04 -10.91
CA SER A 166 -5.72 1.30 -10.67
C SER A 166 -5.53 -0.19 -10.88
N GLY A 167 -6.02 -0.99 -9.96
CA GLY A 167 -5.99 -2.44 -10.07
C GLY A 167 -7.26 -3.09 -9.55
N ALA A 168 -7.28 -4.41 -9.57
CA ALA A 168 -8.34 -5.30 -9.07
C ALA A 168 -9.65 -5.31 -9.87
N SER A 169 -9.93 -4.35 -10.71
CA SER A 169 -11.09 -4.34 -11.61
C SER A 169 -10.84 -3.42 -12.80
N THR A 170 -11.60 -3.62 -13.87
CA THR A 170 -11.53 -2.81 -15.10
C THR A 170 -11.72 -1.33 -14.80
N LEU A 171 -10.84 -0.50 -15.34
CA LEU A 171 -10.85 0.94 -15.18
C LEU A 171 -11.67 1.60 -16.29
N PRO A 172 -12.82 2.25 -15.99
CA PRO A 172 -13.60 2.95 -17.00
C PRO A 172 -12.83 4.15 -17.58
N SER A 173 -12.90 4.36 -18.89
CA SER A 173 -12.23 5.48 -19.55
C SER A 173 -12.71 6.85 -19.06
N ASP A 174 -13.97 6.95 -18.65
CA ASP A 174 -14.50 8.20 -18.09
C ASP A 174 -13.94 8.52 -16.71
N THR A 175 -13.63 7.49 -15.90
CA THR A 175 -12.92 7.67 -14.62
C THR A 175 -11.52 8.21 -14.86
N VAL A 176 -10.80 7.71 -15.87
CA VAL A 176 -9.48 8.21 -16.28
C VAL A 176 -9.57 9.70 -16.66
N LYS A 177 -10.45 10.04 -17.59
CA LYS A 177 -10.63 11.41 -18.08
C LYS A 177 -10.95 12.39 -16.94
N LYS A 178 -11.87 12.01 -16.06
CA LYS A 178 -12.25 12.85 -14.90
C LYS A 178 -11.07 13.03 -13.94
N TRP A 179 -10.38 11.95 -13.59
CA TRP A 179 -9.24 12.02 -12.71
C TRP A 179 -8.13 12.91 -13.27
N GLU A 180 -7.72 12.67 -14.51
CA GLU A 180 -6.64 13.42 -15.15
C GLU A 180 -6.98 14.89 -15.35
N SER A 181 -8.21 15.19 -15.76
CA SER A 181 -8.67 16.58 -15.90
C SER A 181 -8.71 17.32 -14.58
N TYR A 182 -9.06 16.62 -13.48
CA TYR A 182 -9.20 17.24 -12.16
C TYR A 182 -7.87 17.39 -11.42
N THR A 183 -6.99 16.40 -11.50
CA THR A 183 -5.74 16.35 -10.75
C THR A 183 -4.52 16.79 -11.54
N GLY A 184 -4.55 16.67 -12.86
CA GLY A 184 -3.39 16.81 -13.75
C GLY A 184 -2.43 15.63 -13.69
N GLY A 185 -2.69 14.62 -12.86
CA GLY A 185 -1.87 13.43 -12.72
C GLY A 185 -2.40 12.26 -13.53
N LEU A 186 -1.50 11.39 -14.00
CA LEU A 186 -1.86 10.21 -14.79
C LEU A 186 -2.66 9.21 -13.95
N LEU A 187 -3.63 8.53 -14.58
CA LEU A 187 -4.29 7.36 -14.02
C LEU A 187 -4.13 6.18 -14.96
N VAL A 188 -3.34 5.20 -14.55
CA VAL A 188 -3.03 4.02 -15.33
C VAL A 188 -3.65 2.76 -14.74
N GLU A 189 -3.99 1.80 -15.59
CA GLU A 189 -4.51 0.50 -15.19
C GLU A 189 -3.39 -0.52 -15.11
N GLY A 190 -3.37 -1.29 -14.03
CA GLY A 190 -2.50 -2.43 -13.84
C GLY A 190 -3.30 -3.72 -13.71
N TYR A 191 -2.78 -4.76 -14.32
CA TYR A 191 -3.33 -6.10 -14.20
C TYR A 191 -2.55 -6.92 -13.19
N GLY A 192 -3.27 -7.68 -12.36
CA GLY A 192 -2.70 -8.64 -11.41
C GLY A 192 -3.71 -9.72 -11.03
N LEU A 193 -3.23 -10.92 -10.79
CA LEU A 193 -4.00 -12.07 -10.31
C LEU A 193 -3.81 -12.25 -8.80
#